data_4a986257be0db105933ff21951894da9
#
_entry.id   4a986257be0db105933ff21951894da9
#
_cell.length_a   1.000
_cell.length_b   1.000
_cell.length_c   1.000
_cell.angle_alpha   90.00
_cell.angle_beta   90.00
_cell.angle_gamma   90.00
#
_symmetry.space_group_name_H-M   'P 1'
#
loop_
_entity.id
_entity.type
_entity.pdbx_description
1 polymer ?
#
loop_
_entity_poly.entity_id
_entity_poly.type
_entity_poly.pdbx_seq_one_letter_code
_entity_poly.pdbx_strand_id
1 'polypeptide(L)'
;MKKSAVAALMLGMGALAVGVRADVPVVAWASYPVGAGDHVILHGGSWGNHVRVVTDGEKTSPATVLSDTGLVFPFPGAAEKIVEGRVVNDDGESAPFAVNVPTVWWLQGDGGDSSSPGGVLRVFGRSLAPYGKGTPGKPRVMLGERELALEKADVWSLDARVPSDMPPGRYPVRIRNGLAGGRDWYDAGTWRVAAPRAVWKTDVFNVEDFGAEANDTASDSDAFDAALAAAAKNGGGTVFVPGGRYVLMRTLVIPPHVLLKGEDRSLAQICWPDTMQPPENLIEGSHSFGIHDLFISSGQYRNGIVANTDIGRSNHMNSARGTTTHDISLKRLRVKFVSDQWRDSKPGDFLPRYTMRGDGIVVRNCLRGEIED
;
A
#
# COMPACT_ATOMS: atom_id res chain seq x y z
N MET A 1 9.41 2.20 64.44
CA MET A 1 10.70 2.75 63.97
C MET A 1 11.54 1.58 63.43
N LYS A 2 11.63 1.37 62.17
CA LYS A 2 12.73 0.67 61.46
C LYS A 2 12.67 1.11 60.01
N LYS A 3 13.66 1.90 59.59
CA LYS A 3 13.89 2.35 58.23
C LYS A 3 14.58 1.22 57.50
N SER A 4 14.00 0.72 56.41
CA SER A 4 14.68 -0.18 55.46
C SER A 4 15.20 0.65 54.30
N ALA A 5 16.51 0.66 54.16
CA ALA A 5 17.20 1.25 53.03
C ALA A 5 17.07 0.36 51.81
N VAL A 6 16.60 0.92 50.70
CA VAL A 6 16.64 0.27 49.38
C VAL A 6 17.96 0.71 48.76
N ALA A 7 18.86 -0.26 48.59
CA ALA A 7 20.12 -0.07 47.84
C ALA A 7 19.79 -0.09 46.35
N ALA A 8 20.01 1.04 45.67
CA ALA A 8 19.98 1.12 44.22
C ALA A 8 21.29 0.54 43.65
N LEU A 9 21.19 -0.57 42.95
CA LEU A 9 22.29 -1.16 42.20
C LEU A 9 22.44 -0.38 40.89
N MET A 10 23.37 0.56 40.83
CA MET A 10 23.79 1.19 39.58
C MET A 10 24.69 0.21 38.83
N LEU A 11 24.17 -0.47 37.82
CA LEU A 11 24.98 -1.12 36.79
C LEU A 11 25.65 -0.04 35.94
N GLY A 12 26.97 0.12 36.15
CA GLY A 12 27.80 0.93 35.30
C GLY A 12 27.89 0.29 33.91
N MET A 13 27.11 0.79 32.94
CA MET A 13 27.43 0.62 31.53
C MET A 13 28.68 1.48 31.25
N GLY A 14 29.83 0.83 31.23
CA GLY A 14 31.06 1.39 30.69
C GLY A 14 30.83 1.68 29.22
N ALA A 15 30.48 2.93 28.89
CA ALA A 15 30.62 3.44 27.55
C ALA A 15 32.10 3.36 27.21
N LEU A 16 32.50 2.41 26.38
CA LEU A 16 33.72 2.50 25.60
C LEU A 16 33.53 3.75 24.73
N ALA A 17 33.95 4.89 25.24
CA ALA A 17 34.22 6.06 24.45
C ALA A 17 35.35 5.67 23.49
N VAL A 18 35.01 5.18 22.31
CA VAL A 18 35.88 5.27 21.16
C VAL A 18 36.07 6.77 21.00
N GLY A 19 37.22 7.27 21.42
CA GLY A 19 37.59 8.65 21.25
C GLY A 19 37.57 8.93 19.74
N VAL A 20 36.46 9.50 19.26
CA VAL A 20 36.40 10.12 17.96
C VAL A 20 37.39 11.26 18.04
N ARG A 21 38.55 11.17 17.38
CA ARG A 21 39.40 12.32 17.14
C ARG A 21 38.51 13.37 16.51
N ALA A 22 38.36 14.52 17.17
CA ALA A 22 37.43 15.56 16.75
C ALA A 22 37.73 16.14 15.36
N ASP A 23 38.90 15.83 14.81
CA ASP A 23 39.45 16.45 13.60
C ASP A 23 39.43 15.53 12.36
N VAL A 24 39.07 14.26 12.51
CA VAL A 24 38.97 13.31 11.38
C VAL A 24 37.66 13.58 10.61
N PRO A 25 37.65 13.65 9.28
CA PRO A 25 36.49 13.91 8.50
C PRO A 25 35.38 12.87 8.74
N VAL A 26 34.12 13.35 8.80
CA VAL A 26 32.95 12.51 8.92
C VAL A 26 32.02 12.78 7.73
N VAL A 27 31.65 11.74 7.01
CA VAL A 27 30.64 11.82 5.93
C VAL A 27 29.36 11.15 6.41
N ALA A 28 28.30 11.93 6.58
CA ALA A 28 26.99 11.44 6.98
C ALA A 28 26.12 11.12 5.77
N TRP A 29 26.31 11.82 4.65
CA TRP A 29 25.48 11.67 3.45
C TRP A 29 26.24 12.14 2.20
N ALA A 30 25.96 11.52 1.06
CA ALA A 30 26.41 11.94 -0.28
C ALA A 30 25.21 12.16 -1.21
N SER A 31 25.30 13.14 -2.12
CA SER A 31 24.24 13.41 -3.10
C SER A 31 24.01 12.24 -4.04
N TYR A 32 22.78 12.11 -4.49
CA TYR A 32 22.30 11.10 -5.46
C TYR A 32 21.04 11.60 -6.18
N PRO A 33 20.80 11.21 -7.41
CA PRO A 33 21.73 10.60 -8.35
C PRO A 33 22.79 11.61 -8.79
N VAL A 34 23.94 11.11 -9.23
CA VAL A 34 25.02 11.96 -9.76
C VAL A 34 25.47 11.42 -11.10
N GLY A 35 25.38 12.25 -12.14
CA GLY A 35 25.76 11.91 -13.50
C GLY A 35 27.21 12.32 -13.84
N ALA A 36 27.64 11.93 -15.02
CA ALA A 36 28.92 12.38 -15.57
C ALA A 36 28.93 13.91 -15.74
N GLY A 37 29.99 14.57 -15.25
CA GLY A 37 30.14 16.02 -15.30
C GLY A 37 29.45 16.79 -14.18
N ASP A 38 28.69 16.12 -13.32
CA ASP A 38 28.10 16.70 -12.11
C ASP A 38 29.15 16.87 -11.00
N HIS A 39 28.72 17.50 -9.92
CA HIS A 39 29.47 17.54 -8.67
C HIS A 39 28.77 16.72 -7.60
N VAL A 40 29.57 16.00 -6.80
CA VAL A 40 29.08 15.30 -5.61
C VAL A 40 29.10 16.26 -4.44
N ILE A 41 27.98 16.37 -3.75
CA ILE A 41 27.87 17.09 -2.48
C ILE A 41 27.93 16.07 -1.35
N LEU A 42 28.83 16.29 -0.39
CA LEU A 42 28.90 15.55 0.84
C LEU A 42 28.41 16.42 1.98
N HIS A 43 27.58 15.83 2.83
CA HIS A 43 27.19 16.42 4.09
C HIS A 43 27.85 15.67 5.24
N GLY A 44 28.47 16.42 6.16
CA GLY A 44 29.24 15.81 7.24
C GLY A 44 29.87 16.86 8.13
N GLY A 45 31.18 16.73 8.40
CA GLY A 45 31.90 17.70 9.22
C GLY A 45 33.37 17.33 9.44
N SER A 46 34.06 18.16 10.21
CA SER A 46 35.50 18.02 10.52
C SER A 46 36.35 17.99 9.25
N TRP A 47 36.06 18.89 8.31
CA TRP A 47 36.76 18.91 7.02
C TRP A 47 38.26 19.20 7.16
N GLY A 48 38.68 20.01 8.14
CA GLY A 48 40.06 20.33 8.43
C GLY A 48 40.80 21.09 7.31
N ASN A 49 42.13 21.02 7.37
CA ASN A 49 42.98 21.61 6.33
C ASN A 49 43.38 20.57 5.26
N HIS A 50 43.76 21.05 4.08
CA HIS A 50 44.22 20.25 2.94
C HIS A 50 43.27 19.08 2.58
N VAL A 51 41.95 19.36 2.71
CA VAL A 51 40.91 18.35 2.45
C VAL A 51 40.94 17.94 0.97
N ARG A 52 40.87 16.63 0.74
CA ARG A 52 40.72 16.03 -0.60
C ARG A 52 39.80 14.82 -0.53
N VAL A 53 39.29 14.42 -1.65
CA VAL A 53 38.51 13.19 -1.78
C VAL A 53 39.29 12.17 -2.58
N VAL A 54 39.45 10.98 -2.03
CA VAL A 54 40.07 9.84 -2.69
C VAL A 54 38.99 8.88 -3.13
N THR A 55 38.94 8.56 -4.42
CA THR A 55 37.92 7.68 -5.01
C THR A 55 38.60 6.52 -5.75
N ASP A 56 37.85 5.41 -5.89
CA ASP A 56 38.32 4.20 -6.62
C ASP A 56 39.73 3.73 -6.19
N GLY A 57 40.02 3.85 -4.91
CA GLY A 57 41.26 3.37 -4.28
C GLY A 57 42.42 4.38 -4.29
N GLU A 58 42.62 5.18 -5.35
CA GLU A 58 43.79 6.08 -5.45
C GLU A 58 43.57 7.40 -6.19
N LYS A 59 42.42 7.57 -6.86
CA LYS A 59 42.15 8.82 -7.61
C LYS A 59 41.82 9.94 -6.65
N THR A 60 42.65 10.96 -6.59
CA THR A 60 42.43 12.13 -5.77
C THR A 60 41.72 13.20 -6.57
N SER A 61 40.58 13.69 -6.07
CA SER A 61 39.84 14.83 -6.59
C SER A 61 39.98 16.03 -5.67
N PRO A 62 40.19 17.25 -6.22
CA PRO A 62 40.14 18.45 -5.42
C PRO A 62 38.74 18.61 -4.81
N ALA A 63 38.70 18.99 -3.54
CA ALA A 63 37.46 19.22 -2.83
C ALA A 63 37.36 20.68 -2.38
N THR A 64 36.16 21.22 -2.45
CA THR A 64 35.87 22.57 -1.98
C THR A 64 34.95 22.50 -0.77
N VAL A 65 35.39 23.05 0.35
CA VAL A 65 34.56 23.20 1.55
C VAL A 65 33.58 24.35 1.32
N LEU A 66 32.28 24.04 1.38
CA LEU A 66 31.22 25.04 1.22
C LEU A 66 30.78 25.63 2.57
N SER A 67 30.84 24.83 3.62
CA SER A 67 30.50 25.21 4.98
C SER A 67 31.08 24.19 5.96
N ASP A 68 30.87 24.40 7.26
CA ASP A 68 31.30 23.45 8.30
C ASP A 68 30.69 22.04 8.10
N THR A 69 29.54 21.96 7.41
CA THR A 69 28.83 20.71 7.16
C THR A 69 28.75 20.28 5.70
N GLY A 70 29.25 21.10 4.78
CA GLY A 70 29.14 20.87 3.34
C GLY A 70 30.49 20.85 2.61
N LEU A 71 30.72 19.82 1.80
CA LEU A 71 31.86 19.68 0.94
C LEU A 71 31.41 19.25 -0.46
N VAL A 72 32.08 19.76 -1.49
CA VAL A 72 31.78 19.42 -2.89
C VAL A 72 33.03 19.01 -3.63
N PHE A 73 32.90 18.02 -4.51
CA PHE A 73 33.98 17.62 -5.42
C PHE A 73 33.39 17.20 -6.78
N PRO A 74 34.16 17.32 -7.89
CA PRO A 74 33.70 16.89 -9.20
C PRO A 74 33.53 15.35 -9.24
N PHE A 75 32.46 14.88 -9.86
CA PHE A 75 32.23 13.44 -10.03
C PHE A 75 33.36 12.83 -10.88
N PRO A 76 34.04 11.77 -10.41
CA PRO A 76 35.21 11.24 -11.09
C PRO A 76 34.81 10.37 -12.30
N GLY A 77 35.09 10.85 -13.49
CA GLY A 77 34.94 10.09 -14.72
C GLY A 77 33.97 10.70 -15.74
N ALA A 78 34.07 10.23 -16.96
CA ALA A 78 33.28 10.70 -18.09
C ALA A 78 31.92 9.98 -18.24
N ALA A 79 31.68 8.93 -17.47
CA ALA A 79 30.44 8.14 -17.48
C ALA A 79 29.92 7.92 -16.07
N GLU A 80 28.62 7.86 -15.91
CA GLU A 80 27.99 7.52 -14.64
C GLU A 80 28.38 6.12 -14.19
N LYS A 81 28.74 6.01 -12.92
CA LYS A 81 29.14 4.76 -12.28
C LYS A 81 28.88 4.80 -10.77
N ILE A 82 29.01 3.65 -10.12
CA ILE A 82 29.09 3.61 -8.67
C ILE A 82 30.53 3.96 -8.28
N VAL A 83 30.68 4.90 -7.37
CA VAL A 83 31.98 5.37 -6.87
C VAL A 83 32.03 5.19 -5.38
N GLU A 84 33.06 4.53 -4.89
CA GLU A 84 33.42 4.51 -3.47
C GLU A 84 34.54 5.52 -3.21
N GLY A 85 34.44 6.23 -2.08
CA GLY A 85 35.44 7.25 -1.74
C GLY A 85 35.58 7.47 -0.25
N ARG A 86 36.60 8.26 0.09
CA ARG A 86 36.88 8.74 1.44
C ARG A 86 37.31 10.20 1.36
N VAL A 87 36.95 10.96 2.37
CA VAL A 87 37.50 12.29 2.59
C VAL A 87 38.73 12.16 3.44
N VAL A 88 39.81 12.83 3.01
CA VAL A 88 41.11 12.80 3.68
C VAL A 88 41.54 14.23 3.99
N ASN A 89 41.97 14.48 5.20
CA ASN A 89 42.61 15.73 5.64
C ASN A 89 43.97 15.44 6.33
N ASP A 90 44.55 16.44 7.00
CA ASP A 90 45.83 16.26 7.71
C ASP A 90 45.72 15.35 8.93
N ASP A 91 44.53 15.18 9.49
CA ASP A 91 44.33 14.44 10.72
C ASP A 91 43.87 12.97 10.49
N GLY A 92 43.46 12.63 9.26
CA GLY A 92 43.08 11.26 8.92
C GLY A 92 42.09 11.12 7.77
N GLU A 93 41.44 9.95 7.74
CA GLU A 93 40.47 9.57 6.72
C GLU A 93 39.09 9.32 7.30
N SER A 94 38.06 9.70 6.57
CA SER A 94 36.67 9.36 6.91
C SER A 94 36.37 7.86 6.76
N ALA A 95 35.26 7.41 7.33
CA ALA A 95 34.64 6.17 6.88
C ALA A 95 34.33 6.26 5.37
N PRO A 96 34.34 5.13 4.63
CA PRO A 96 34.03 5.14 3.21
C PRO A 96 32.58 5.58 2.98
N PHE A 97 32.37 6.40 1.94
CA PHE A 97 31.05 6.71 1.40
C PHE A 97 30.92 6.13 -0.01
N ALA A 98 29.69 6.00 -0.49
CA ALA A 98 29.43 5.55 -1.85
C ALA A 98 28.36 6.39 -2.53
N VAL A 99 28.56 6.64 -3.84
CA VAL A 99 27.68 7.41 -4.70
C VAL A 99 27.04 6.47 -5.72
N ASN A 100 25.78 6.71 -6.06
CA ASN A 100 25.00 5.92 -7.02
C ASN A 100 24.77 4.45 -6.66
N VAL A 101 24.97 4.08 -5.41
CA VAL A 101 24.62 2.74 -4.91
C VAL A 101 23.11 2.62 -4.84
N PRO A 102 22.50 1.60 -5.46
CA PRO A 102 21.05 1.41 -5.39
C PRO A 102 20.62 1.12 -3.95
N THR A 103 19.57 1.80 -3.51
CA THR A 103 18.97 1.61 -2.20
C THR A 103 17.48 1.43 -2.40
N VAL A 104 16.94 0.30 -1.97
CA VAL A 104 15.50 0.04 -2.01
C VAL A 104 14.86 0.55 -0.73
N TRP A 105 13.78 1.30 -0.87
CA TRP A 105 12.99 1.82 0.24
C TRP A 105 11.81 0.91 0.56
N TRP A 106 11.05 0.50 -0.49
CA TRP A 106 9.95 -0.45 -0.34
C TRP A 106 9.64 -1.15 -1.66
N LEU A 107 8.90 -2.24 -1.53
CA LEU A 107 8.35 -3.03 -2.62
C LEU A 107 6.82 -2.93 -2.61
N GLN A 108 6.21 -2.93 -3.78
CA GLN A 108 4.76 -2.90 -3.95
C GLN A 108 4.36 -3.78 -5.13
N GLY A 109 3.24 -4.48 -5.01
CA GLY A 109 2.68 -5.27 -6.10
C GLY A 109 1.27 -4.85 -6.47
N ASP A 110 0.67 -5.55 -7.42
CA ASP A 110 -0.73 -5.42 -7.78
C ASP A 110 -1.68 -5.84 -6.64
N GLY A 111 -1.20 -6.59 -5.66
CA GLY A 111 -1.88 -6.91 -4.41
C GLY A 111 -1.41 -6.10 -3.20
N GLY A 112 -0.78 -4.94 -3.39
CA GLY A 112 -0.21 -4.14 -2.31
C GLY A 112 1.10 -4.74 -1.78
N ASP A 113 1.03 -5.62 -0.78
CA ASP A 113 2.17 -6.33 -0.16
C ASP A 113 2.56 -7.63 -0.88
N SER A 114 1.96 -7.90 -2.01
CA SER A 114 2.18 -9.10 -2.83
C SER A 114 1.89 -8.83 -4.30
N SER A 115 2.39 -9.71 -5.16
CA SER A 115 2.03 -9.74 -6.57
C SER A 115 1.32 -11.04 -6.93
N SER A 116 0.37 -10.95 -7.85
CA SER A 116 -0.20 -12.14 -8.49
C SER A 116 0.76 -12.69 -9.53
N PRO A 117 0.72 -14.00 -9.88
CA PRO A 117 1.35 -14.49 -11.08
C PRO A 117 0.84 -13.72 -12.31
N GLY A 118 1.75 -13.25 -13.16
CA GLY A 118 1.43 -12.33 -14.27
C GLY A 118 1.19 -10.87 -13.84
N GLY A 119 1.23 -10.56 -12.55
CA GLY A 119 1.11 -9.21 -12.01
C GLY A 119 2.41 -8.40 -12.06
N VAL A 120 2.47 -7.30 -11.32
CA VAL A 120 3.60 -6.37 -11.30
C VAL A 120 4.26 -6.35 -9.93
N LEU A 121 5.59 -6.36 -9.91
CA LEU A 121 6.41 -5.99 -8.77
C LEU A 121 7.04 -4.62 -9.06
N ARG A 122 6.74 -3.64 -8.21
CA ARG A 122 7.34 -2.32 -8.23
C ARG A 122 8.40 -2.21 -7.14
N VAL A 123 9.56 -1.70 -7.53
CA VAL A 123 10.66 -1.43 -6.62
C VAL A 123 10.81 0.09 -6.54
N PHE A 124 10.70 0.66 -5.35
CA PHE A 124 10.91 2.08 -5.10
C PHE A 124 12.19 2.31 -4.31
N GLY A 125 12.96 3.31 -4.71
CA GLY A 125 14.24 3.56 -4.09
C GLY A 125 14.98 4.74 -4.69
N ARG A 126 16.29 4.67 -4.65
CA ARG A 126 17.18 5.63 -5.29
C ARG A 126 18.28 4.92 -6.07
N SER A 127 18.79 5.57 -7.11
CA SER A 127 19.85 5.04 -7.98
C SER A 127 19.51 3.65 -8.54
N LEU A 128 18.23 3.40 -8.84
CA LEU A 128 17.74 2.09 -9.31
C LEU A 128 18.05 1.85 -10.79
N ALA A 129 18.26 2.92 -11.57
CA ALA A 129 18.67 2.88 -12.96
C ALA A 129 19.66 4.02 -13.23
N PRO A 130 20.38 4.01 -14.37
CA PRO A 130 21.21 5.13 -14.80
C PRO A 130 20.42 6.42 -14.93
N TYR A 131 21.00 7.53 -14.48
CA TYR A 131 20.38 8.86 -14.48
C TYR A 131 20.73 9.68 -15.76
N GLY A 132 21.96 9.61 -16.21
CA GLY A 132 22.46 10.39 -17.34
C GLY A 132 21.95 9.89 -18.69
N LYS A 133 21.65 10.82 -19.61
CA LYS A 133 21.31 10.46 -21.01
C LYS A 133 22.50 9.76 -21.67
N GLY A 134 22.23 8.60 -22.29
CA GLY A 134 23.26 7.83 -22.98
C GLY A 134 24.19 7.01 -22.08
N THR A 135 23.92 6.97 -20.77
CA THR A 135 24.67 6.12 -19.84
C THR A 135 24.43 4.65 -20.22
N PRO A 136 25.48 3.86 -20.52
CA PRO A 136 25.32 2.46 -20.81
C PRO A 136 24.97 1.69 -19.55
N GLY A 137 24.11 0.71 -19.67
CA GLY A 137 23.67 -0.16 -18.59
C GLY A 137 22.18 -0.32 -18.53
N LYS A 138 21.76 -1.51 -18.22
CA LYS A 138 20.34 -1.82 -18.02
C LYS A 138 20.12 -2.32 -16.61
N PRO A 139 19.18 -1.74 -15.88
CA PRO A 139 18.79 -2.27 -14.59
C PRO A 139 18.19 -3.67 -14.76
N ARG A 140 18.30 -4.48 -13.74
CA ARG A 140 17.77 -5.86 -13.71
C ARG A 140 17.15 -6.13 -12.35
N VAL A 141 16.10 -6.93 -12.33
CA VAL A 141 15.41 -7.38 -11.12
C VAL A 141 15.31 -8.89 -11.13
N MET A 142 15.75 -9.53 -10.05
CA MET A 142 15.56 -10.96 -9.82
C MET A 142 14.50 -11.18 -8.74
N LEU A 143 13.62 -12.14 -8.96
CA LEU A 143 12.68 -12.67 -7.98
C LEU A 143 12.99 -14.16 -7.78
N GLY A 144 13.62 -14.50 -6.67
CA GLY A 144 14.27 -15.78 -6.50
C GLY A 144 15.40 -15.95 -7.53
N GLU A 145 15.32 -17.02 -8.33
CA GLU A 145 16.28 -17.31 -9.40
C GLU A 145 15.78 -16.87 -10.80
N ARG A 146 14.63 -16.17 -10.88
CA ARG A 146 14.07 -15.69 -12.14
C ARG A 146 14.34 -14.22 -12.33
N GLU A 147 14.87 -13.86 -13.49
CA GLU A 147 14.96 -12.48 -13.92
C GLU A 147 13.61 -12.00 -14.44
N LEU A 148 13.17 -10.84 -13.97
CA LEU A 148 11.90 -10.26 -14.35
C LEU A 148 12.04 -9.33 -15.56
N ALA A 149 11.07 -9.35 -16.47
CA ALA A 149 10.98 -8.36 -17.53
C ALA A 149 10.60 -7.00 -16.94
N LEU A 150 11.42 -5.99 -17.21
CA LEU A 150 11.14 -4.61 -16.81
C LEU A 150 10.23 -3.95 -17.85
N GLU A 151 9.13 -3.34 -17.35
CA GLU A 151 8.20 -2.54 -18.14
C GLU A 151 8.56 -1.06 -18.08
N LYS A 152 9.05 -0.64 -16.93
CA LYS A 152 9.51 0.73 -16.68
C LYS A 152 10.75 0.69 -15.79
N ALA A 153 11.67 1.60 -16.09
CA ALA A 153 12.85 1.80 -15.25
C ALA A 153 13.25 3.27 -15.24
N ASP A 154 13.37 3.81 -14.06
CA ASP A 154 13.98 5.12 -13.82
C ASP A 154 14.81 5.09 -12.53
N VAL A 155 15.45 6.21 -12.22
CA VAL A 155 16.37 6.31 -11.07
C VAL A 155 15.67 6.09 -9.71
N TRP A 156 14.34 6.22 -9.66
CA TRP A 156 13.52 6.14 -8.45
C TRP A 156 12.62 4.91 -8.40
N SER A 157 12.33 4.29 -9.54
CA SER A 157 11.41 3.16 -9.61
C SER A 157 11.74 2.17 -10.72
N LEU A 158 11.44 0.90 -10.46
CA LEU A 158 11.45 -0.18 -11.46
C LEU A 158 10.10 -0.88 -11.40
N ASP A 159 9.41 -1.01 -12.53
CA ASP A 159 8.21 -1.82 -12.68
C ASP A 159 8.59 -3.11 -13.42
N ALA A 160 8.43 -4.25 -12.76
CA ALA A 160 8.83 -5.55 -13.26
C ALA A 160 7.63 -6.52 -13.34
N ARG A 161 7.52 -7.26 -14.44
CA ARG A 161 6.45 -8.25 -14.64
C ARG A 161 6.80 -9.55 -13.91
N VAL A 162 5.94 -9.98 -13.00
CA VAL A 162 6.04 -11.31 -12.38
C VAL A 162 5.60 -12.37 -13.39
N PRO A 163 6.36 -13.44 -13.63
CA PRO A 163 5.96 -14.50 -14.55
C PRO A 163 4.60 -15.10 -14.18
N SER A 164 3.77 -15.38 -15.18
CA SER A 164 2.42 -15.95 -14.97
C SER A 164 2.44 -17.37 -14.42
N ASP A 165 3.56 -18.06 -14.58
CA ASP A 165 3.82 -19.41 -14.06
C ASP A 165 4.61 -19.39 -12.74
N MET A 166 4.80 -18.23 -12.11
CA MET A 166 5.51 -18.12 -10.83
C MET A 166 4.67 -18.76 -9.72
N PRO A 167 5.15 -19.79 -9.03
CA PRO A 167 4.40 -20.41 -7.96
C PRO A 167 4.16 -19.44 -6.80
N PRO A 168 3.04 -19.57 -6.06
CA PRO A 168 2.85 -18.82 -4.82
C PRO A 168 3.96 -19.13 -3.82
N GLY A 169 4.48 -18.08 -3.17
CA GLY A 169 5.57 -18.25 -2.22
C GLY A 169 6.24 -16.94 -1.82
N ARG A 170 7.29 -17.03 -1.03
CA ARG A 170 8.17 -15.90 -0.68
C ARG A 170 9.51 -16.08 -1.38
N TYR A 171 9.99 -15.03 -2.01
CA TYR A 171 11.19 -15.03 -2.83
C TYR A 171 12.09 -13.87 -2.47
N PRO A 172 13.42 -14.06 -2.39
CA PRO A 172 14.34 -12.94 -2.28
C PRO A 172 14.26 -12.09 -3.55
N VAL A 173 14.34 -10.77 -3.38
CA VAL A 173 14.42 -9.80 -4.46
C VAL A 173 15.83 -9.24 -4.51
N ARG A 174 16.45 -9.28 -5.67
CA ARG A 174 17.77 -8.70 -5.91
C ARG A 174 17.69 -7.77 -7.11
N ILE A 175 18.39 -6.66 -7.02
CA ILE A 175 18.43 -5.66 -8.10
C ILE A 175 19.85 -5.37 -8.53
N ARG A 176 19.98 -4.91 -9.77
CA ARG A 176 21.19 -4.32 -10.32
C ARG A 176 20.79 -3.07 -11.08
N ASN A 177 21.43 -1.94 -10.83
CA ASN A 177 21.09 -0.69 -11.51
C ASN A 177 21.77 -0.51 -12.88
N GLY A 178 22.61 -1.45 -13.28
CA GLY A 178 23.30 -1.41 -14.57
C GLY A 178 24.57 -0.56 -14.61
N LEU A 179 24.92 0.13 -13.54
CA LEU A 179 26.14 0.93 -13.48
C LEU A 179 27.39 0.07 -13.23
N ALA A 180 28.52 0.51 -13.76
CA ALA A 180 29.82 -0.08 -13.49
C ALA A 180 30.32 0.29 -12.09
N GLY A 181 31.27 -0.47 -11.56
CA GLY A 181 31.95 -0.19 -10.28
C GLY A 181 31.22 -0.67 -9.03
N GLY A 182 30.03 -1.25 -9.17
CA GLY A 182 29.25 -1.78 -8.05
C GLY A 182 29.32 -3.30 -7.91
N ARG A 183 28.57 -3.81 -6.94
CA ARG A 183 28.35 -5.26 -6.76
C ARG A 183 27.47 -5.80 -7.90
N ASP A 184 27.57 -7.08 -8.16
CA ASP A 184 26.72 -7.73 -9.15
C ASP A 184 25.24 -7.62 -8.80
N TRP A 185 24.90 -7.77 -7.52
CA TRP A 185 23.52 -7.71 -7.02
C TRP A 185 23.43 -7.02 -5.67
N TYR A 186 22.36 -6.27 -5.48
CA TYR A 186 21.96 -5.65 -4.23
C TYR A 186 20.67 -6.29 -3.71
N ASP A 187 20.65 -6.58 -2.42
CA ASP A 187 19.47 -7.13 -1.76
C ASP A 187 18.36 -6.05 -1.69
N ALA A 188 17.18 -6.41 -2.13
CA ALA A 188 15.98 -5.59 -2.07
C ALA A 188 14.94 -6.15 -1.10
N GLY A 189 15.30 -7.17 -0.32
CA GLY A 189 14.41 -7.82 0.64
C GLY A 189 13.71 -9.06 0.08
N THR A 190 12.57 -9.37 0.66
CA THR A 190 11.77 -10.57 0.30
C THR A 190 10.39 -10.14 -0.18
N TRP A 191 9.94 -10.77 -1.25
CA TRP A 191 8.63 -10.50 -1.82
C TRP A 191 7.72 -11.72 -1.82
N ARG A 192 6.42 -11.50 -1.67
CA ARG A 192 5.39 -12.53 -1.71
C ARG A 192 4.71 -12.56 -3.08
N VAL A 193 4.73 -13.73 -3.71
CA VAL A 193 3.83 -14.05 -4.82
C VAL A 193 2.60 -14.72 -4.23
N ALA A 194 1.43 -14.10 -4.39
CA ALA A 194 0.18 -14.62 -3.90
C ALA A 194 -0.35 -15.74 -4.81
N ALA A 195 -1.30 -16.52 -4.33
CA ALA A 195 -2.06 -17.42 -5.20
C ALA A 195 -2.79 -16.59 -6.29
N PRO A 196 -3.02 -17.14 -7.48
CA PRO A 196 -3.84 -16.51 -8.50
C PRO A 196 -5.18 -16.08 -7.91
N ARG A 197 -5.69 -14.91 -8.34
CA ARG A 197 -7.06 -14.52 -7.98
C ARG A 197 -8.03 -15.58 -8.48
N ALA A 198 -8.97 -15.96 -7.63
CA ALA A 198 -10.08 -16.79 -8.09
C ALA A 198 -10.81 -16.07 -9.23
N VAL A 199 -10.95 -16.73 -10.35
CA VAL A 199 -11.79 -16.22 -11.43
C VAL A 199 -13.23 -16.34 -10.96
N TRP A 200 -13.92 -15.21 -10.87
CA TRP A 200 -15.33 -15.21 -10.47
C TRP A 200 -16.15 -15.84 -11.58
N LYS A 201 -17.12 -16.67 -11.20
CA LYS A 201 -18.05 -17.25 -12.15
C LYS A 201 -18.92 -16.16 -12.78
N THR A 202 -19.31 -16.37 -14.02
CA THR A 202 -20.11 -15.41 -14.80
C THR A 202 -21.59 -15.79 -14.90
N ASP A 203 -22.00 -16.88 -14.24
CA ASP A 203 -23.41 -17.28 -14.15
C ASP A 203 -24.24 -16.13 -13.55
N VAL A 204 -25.41 -15.89 -14.10
CA VAL A 204 -26.30 -14.78 -13.71
C VAL A 204 -27.50 -15.33 -12.99
N PHE A 205 -27.81 -14.72 -11.85
CA PHE A 205 -28.97 -14.98 -11.01
C PHE A 205 -29.78 -13.67 -10.93
N ASN A 206 -30.83 -13.56 -11.76
CA ASN A 206 -31.70 -12.38 -11.76
C ASN A 206 -32.60 -12.40 -10.53
N VAL A 207 -32.63 -11.34 -9.73
CA VAL A 207 -33.44 -11.27 -8.49
C VAL A 207 -34.93 -11.47 -8.76
N GLU A 208 -35.43 -11.08 -9.95
CA GLU A 208 -36.82 -11.27 -10.35
C GLU A 208 -37.17 -12.76 -10.54
N ASP A 209 -36.23 -13.61 -10.95
CA ASP A 209 -36.44 -15.06 -11.04
C ASP A 209 -36.60 -15.71 -9.65
N PHE A 210 -36.29 -14.98 -8.58
CA PHE A 210 -36.46 -15.38 -7.20
C PHE A 210 -37.62 -14.70 -6.50
N GLY A 211 -38.39 -13.92 -7.24
CA GLY A 211 -39.63 -13.29 -6.76
C GLY A 211 -39.50 -11.83 -6.31
N ALA A 212 -38.42 -11.15 -6.66
CA ALA A 212 -38.34 -9.70 -6.47
C ALA A 212 -39.28 -8.98 -7.45
N GLU A 213 -39.99 -8.00 -6.96
CA GLU A 213 -40.94 -7.19 -7.77
C GLU A 213 -40.55 -5.71 -7.71
N ALA A 214 -40.11 -5.19 -8.86
CA ALA A 214 -39.66 -3.80 -8.93
C ALA A 214 -40.81 -2.80 -8.76
N ASN A 215 -40.54 -1.68 -8.09
CA ASN A 215 -41.44 -0.51 -7.99
C ASN A 215 -42.69 -0.72 -7.15
N ASP A 216 -42.78 -1.75 -6.36
CA ASP A 216 -43.82 -1.94 -5.36
C ASP A 216 -43.38 -1.44 -3.97
N THR A 217 -44.09 -1.80 -2.91
CA THR A 217 -43.77 -1.47 -1.51
C THR A 217 -43.55 -2.71 -0.66
N ALA A 218 -43.63 -3.89 -1.22
CA ALA A 218 -43.35 -5.14 -0.54
C ALA A 218 -41.82 -5.28 -0.30
N SER A 219 -41.46 -6.20 0.60
CA SER A 219 -40.06 -6.47 0.87
C SER A 219 -39.50 -7.50 -0.10
N ASP A 220 -38.48 -7.13 -0.85
CA ASP A 220 -37.74 -8.00 -1.75
C ASP A 220 -36.63 -8.77 -1.03
N SER A 221 -36.48 -8.59 0.28
CA SER A 221 -35.36 -9.19 1.04
C SER A 221 -35.22 -10.70 0.86
N ASP A 222 -36.34 -11.44 0.83
CA ASP A 222 -36.31 -12.90 0.66
C ASP A 222 -35.84 -13.30 -0.73
N ALA A 223 -36.23 -12.58 -1.76
CA ALA A 223 -35.84 -12.82 -3.13
C ALA A 223 -34.33 -12.54 -3.34
N PHE A 224 -33.83 -11.44 -2.80
CA PHE A 224 -32.41 -11.13 -2.83
C PHE A 224 -31.58 -12.16 -2.08
N ASP A 225 -31.99 -12.58 -0.88
CA ASP A 225 -31.30 -13.64 -0.12
C ASP A 225 -31.30 -14.98 -0.87
N ALA A 226 -32.40 -15.34 -1.52
CA ALA A 226 -32.50 -16.55 -2.33
C ALA A 226 -31.56 -16.51 -3.56
N ALA A 227 -31.49 -15.38 -4.25
CA ALA A 227 -30.58 -15.18 -5.38
C ALA A 227 -29.11 -15.26 -4.93
N LEU A 228 -28.75 -14.59 -3.82
CA LEU A 228 -27.41 -14.64 -3.25
C LEU A 228 -27.04 -16.05 -2.78
N ALA A 229 -27.97 -16.77 -2.16
CA ALA A 229 -27.77 -18.16 -1.75
C ALA A 229 -27.57 -19.10 -2.96
N ALA A 230 -28.30 -18.90 -4.05
CA ALA A 230 -28.14 -19.65 -5.29
C ALA A 230 -26.76 -19.39 -5.91
N ALA A 231 -26.33 -18.15 -5.97
CA ALA A 231 -24.99 -17.78 -6.44
C ALA A 231 -23.89 -18.39 -5.54
N ALA A 232 -24.05 -18.34 -4.23
CA ALA A 232 -23.13 -18.96 -3.27
C ALA A 232 -23.05 -20.48 -3.46
N LYS A 233 -24.17 -21.16 -3.60
CA LYS A 233 -24.25 -22.60 -3.88
C LYS A 233 -23.59 -22.98 -5.20
N ASN A 234 -23.65 -22.12 -6.20
CA ASN A 234 -22.93 -22.27 -7.44
C ASN A 234 -21.40 -22.12 -7.27
N GLY A 235 -20.93 -21.60 -6.14
CA GLY A 235 -19.53 -21.26 -5.89
C GLY A 235 -19.13 -19.88 -6.47
N GLY A 236 -20.09 -18.99 -6.62
CA GLY A 236 -19.98 -17.63 -7.13
C GLY A 236 -20.89 -17.34 -8.31
N GLY A 237 -20.90 -16.10 -8.77
CA GLY A 237 -21.68 -15.62 -9.89
C GLY A 237 -22.10 -14.16 -9.74
N THR A 238 -22.93 -13.70 -10.66
CA THR A 238 -23.50 -12.35 -10.66
C THR A 238 -24.96 -12.41 -10.24
N VAL A 239 -25.31 -11.80 -9.10
CA VAL A 239 -26.69 -11.51 -8.75
C VAL A 239 -27.06 -10.22 -9.45
N PHE A 240 -27.95 -10.32 -10.44
CA PHE A 240 -28.33 -9.22 -11.31
C PHE A 240 -29.62 -8.55 -10.81
N VAL A 241 -29.58 -7.23 -10.76
CA VAL A 241 -30.70 -6.38 -10.33
C VAL A 241 -31.14 -5.56 -11.53
N PRO A 242 -32.27 -5.89 -12.17
CA PRO A 242 -32.83 -5.11 -13.27
C PRO A 242 -33.18 -3.68 -12.87
N GLY A 243 -33.53 -2.86 -13.88
CA GLY A 243 -34.01 -1.50 -13.65
C GLY A 243 -35.29 -1.47 -12.85
N GLY A 244 -35.32 -0.68 -11.79
CA GLY A 244 -36.44 -0.55 -10.88
C GLY A 244 -35.97 -0.24 -9.45
N ARG A 245 -36.94 -0.02 -8.57
CA ARG A 245 -36.71 0.21 -7.16
C ARG A 245 -37.13 -1.02 -6.36
N TYR A 246 -36.19 -1.61 -5.63
CA TYR A 246 -36.42 -2.77 -4.78
C TYR A 246 -36.28 -2.38 -3.31
N VAL A 247 -37.19 -2.89 -2.47
CA VAL A 247 -37.31 -2.54 -1.05
C VAL A 247 -36.70 -3.65 -0.19
N LEU A 248 -35.65 -3.34 0.57
CA LEU A 248 -35.04 -4.26 1.52
C LEU A 248 -35.33 -3.82 2.97
N MET A 249 -35.61 -4.77 3.84
CA MET A 249 -35.97 -4.52 5.24
C MET A 249 -34.91 -4.99 6.22
N ARG A 250 -33.89 -5.70 5.77
CA ARG A 250 -32.81 -6.24 6.58
C ARG A 250 -31.46 -6.12 5.88
N THR A 251 -30.39 -6.40 6.60
CA THR A 251 -29.03 -6.43 6.03
C THR A 251 -28.95 -7.40 4.85
N LEU A 252 -28.39 -6.94 3.76
CA LEU A 252 -28.05 -7.77 2.61
C LEU A 252 -26.64 -8.31 2.78
N VAL A 253 -26.48 -9.62 2.92
CA VAL A 253 -25.17 -10.26 3.12
C VAL A 253 -24.68 -10.85 1.81
N ILE A 254 -23.62 -10.28 1.24
CA ILE A 254 -23.04 -10.76 -0.02
C ILE A 254 -22.01 -11.87 0.27
N PRO A 255 -22.24 -13.08 -0.24
CA PRO A 255 -21.31 -14.19 -0.07
C PRO A 255 -20.01 -13.97 -0.84
N PRO A 256 -18.91 -14.67 -0.48
CA PRO A 256 -17.68 -14.67 -1.25
C PRO A 256 -17.89 -15.12 -2.71
N HIS A 257 -17.12 -14.52 -3.63
CA HIS A 257 -17.14 -14.74 -5.08
C HIS A 257 -18.45 -14.34 -5.78
N VAL A 258 -19.29 -13.53 -5.11
CA VAL A 258 -20.53 -13.02 -5.68
C VAL A 258 -20.38 -11.52 -6.02
N LEU A 259 -20.81 -11.19 -7.23
CA LEU A 259 -20.98 -9.82 -7.69
C LEU A 259 -22.47 -9.46 -7.64
N LEU A 260 -22.86 -8.50 -6.81
CA LEU A 260 -24.17 -7.84 -6.89
C LEU A 260 -24.07 -6.73 -7.94
N LYS A 261 -24.82 -6.86 -9.03
CA LYS A 261 -24.73 -5.94 -10.15
C LYS A 261 -26.08 -5.42 -10.59
N GLY A 262 -26.26 -4.11 -10.55
CA GLY A 262 -27.39 -3.46 -11.18
C GLY A 262 -27.28 -3.40 -12.72
N GLU A 263 -28.39 -3.19 -13.39
CA GLU A 263 -28.40 -2.92 -14.82
C GLU A 263 -27.63 -1.64 -15.13
N ASP A 264 -27.92 -0.57 -14.41
CA ASP A 264 -27.18 0.70 -14.42
C ASP A 264 -27.52 1.46 -13.13
N ARG A 265 -26.55 2.23 -12.61
CA ARG A 265 -26.70 3.02 -11.37
C ARG A 265 -27.78 4.11 -11.43
N SER A 266 -28.31 4.43 -12.61
CA SER A 266 -29.43 5.35 -12.79
C SER A 266 -30.76 4.64 -12.90
N LEU A 267 -30.78 3.34 -13.11
CA LEU A 267 -31.96 2.52 -13.34
C LEU A 267 -32.28 1.57 -12.18
N ALA A 268 -31.26 0.86 -11.67
CA ALA A 268 -31.42 -0.15 -10.63
C ALA A 268 -31.18 0.46 -9.24
N GLN A 269 -32.21 0.47 -8.40
CA GLN A 269 -32.14 1.02 -7.06
C GLN A 269 -32.51 -0.02 -6.01
N ILE A 270 -31.70 -0.13 -4.98
CA ILE A 270 -32.02 -0.83 -3.73
C ILE A 270 -32.24 0.22 -2.64
N CYS A 271 -33.34 0.14 -1.92
CA CYS A 271 -33.64 1.08 -0.86
C CYS A 271 -34.08 0.40 0.43
N TRP A 272 -33.66 0.98 1.55
CA TRP A 272 -34.18 0.66 2.86
C TRP A 272 -35.09 1.79 3.32
N PRO A 273 -36.39 1.50 3.55
CA PRO A 273 -37.31 2.50 4.03
C PRO A 273 -36.99 2.90 5.47
N ASP A 274 -37.53 4.04 5.87
CA ASP A 274 -37.41 4.53 7.23
C ASP A 274 -38.16 3.61 8.20
N THR A 275 -37.42 3.04 9.15
CA THR A 275 -37.98 2.16 10.18
C THR A 275 -37.45 2.57 11.56
N MET A 276 -38.19 2.23 12.60
CA MET A 276 -37.77 2.48 13.99
C MET A 276 -36.52 1.68 14.40
N GLN A 277 -36.20 0.63 13.68
CA GLN A 277 -35.07 -0.25 13.93
C GLN A 277 -34.36 -0.59 12.61
N PRO A 278 -33.59 0.35 12.05
CA PRO A 278 -32.84 0.08 10.82
C PRO A 278 -31.77 -0.99 11.10
N PRO A 279 -31.40 -1.77 10.07
CA PRO A 279 -30.31 -2.74 10.21
C PRO A 279 -29.00 -2.02 10.56
N GLU A 280 -28.12 -2.71 11.28
CA GLU A 280 -26.83 -2.13 11.66
C GLU A 280 -25.97 -1.82 10.44
N ASN A 281 -25.93 -2.75 9.48
CA ASN A 281 -25.30 -2.58 8.19
C ASN A 281 -26.35 -2.77 7.11
N LEU A 282 -26.40 -1.92 6.11
CA LEU A 282 -27.32 -2.11 5.00
C LEU A 282 -26.86 -3.25 4.09
N ILE A 283 -25.58 -3.23 3.72
CA ILE A 283 -24.92 -4.28 2.94
C ILE A 283 -23.64 -4.67 3.66
N GLU A 284 -23.38 -5.95 3.73
CA GLU A 284 -22.13 -6.45 4.28
C GLU A 284 -21.58 -7.66 3.51
N GLY A 285 -20.28 -7.86 3.61
CA GLY A 285 -19.57 -9.01 3.10
C GLY A 285 -18.21 -9.18 3.76
N SER A 286 -17.69 -10.41 3.75
CA SER A 286 -16.41 -10.71 4.38
C SER A 286 -15.22 -10.44 3.45
N HIS A 287 -15.17 -11.09 2.31
CA HIS A 287 -14.10 -10.98 1.31
C HIS A 287 -14.57 -11.40 -0.09
N SER A 288 -13.79 -11.07 -1.11
CA SER A 288 -14.01 -11.52 -2.50
C SER A 288 -15.44 -11.30 -2.99
N PHE A 289 -15.97 -10.10 -2.79
CA PHE A 289 -17.29 -9.73 -3.28
C PHE A 289 -17.25 -8.39 -4.02
N GLY A 290 -18.28 -8.13 -4.82
CA GLY A 290 -18.41 -6.88 -5.56
C GLY A 290 -19.81 -6.31 -5.53
N ILE A 291 -19.90 -4.99 -5.70
CA ILE A 291 -21.15 -4.26 -5.92
C ILE A 291 -20.90 -3.27 -7.06
N HIS A 292 -21.60 -3.45 -8.16
CA HIS A 292 -21.42 -2.62 -9.35
C HIS A 292 -22.74 -2.05 -9.87
N ASP A 293 -22.68 -0.90 -10.53
CA ASP A 293 -23.77 -0.33 -11.34
C ASP A 293 -25.10 -0.17 -10.59
N LEU A 294 -25.05 0.21 -9.32
CA LEU A 294 -26.23 0.19 -8.45
C LEU A 294 -26.44 1.52 -7.73
N PHE A 295 -27.70 1.92 -7.57
CA PHE A 295 -28.10 2.98 -6.68
C PHE A 295 -28.55 2.41 -5.33
N ILE A 296 -27.90 2.84 -4.25
CA ILE A 296 -28.17 2.42 -2.87
C ILE A 296 -28.68 3.63 -2.10
N SER A 297 -29.84 3.51 -1.48
CA SER A 297 -30.42 4.60 -0.72
C SER A 297 -31.05 4.15 0.60
N SER A 298 -30.95 5.00 1.62
CA SER A 298 -31.63 4.82 2.90
C SER A 298 -31.78 6.17 3.58
N GLY A 299 -32.90 6.36 4.28
CA GLY A 299 -33.11 7.48 5.18
C GLY A 299 -32.57 7.24 6.58
N GLN A 300 -32.48 5.96 7.00
CA GLN A 300 -31.99 5.55 8.31
C GLN A 300 -31.02 4.38 8.18
N TYR A 301 -29.80 4.54 8.71
CA TYR A 301 -28.78 3.50 8.67
C TYR A 301 -27.72 3.77 9.76
N ARG A 302 -27.00 2.74 10.17
CA ARG A 302 -25.77 2.91 10.97
C ARG A 302 -24.55 2.89 10.08
N ASN A 303 -24.41 1.86 9.26
CA ASN A 303 -23.37 1.76 8.25
C ASN A 303 -24.02 1.39 6.92
N GLY A 304 -23.55 1.97 5.83
CA GLY A 304 -24.02 1.65 4.49
C GLY A 304 -23.47 0.31 4.01
N ILE A 305 -22.30 0.32 3.38
CA ILE A 305 -21.60 -0.87 2.90
C ILE A 305 -20.46 -1.18 3.85
N VAL A 306 -20.39 -2.40 4.37
CA VAL A 306 -19.30 -2.85 5.26
C VAL A 306 -18.59 -4.05 4.66
N ALA A 307 -17.31 -3.89 4.38
CA ALA A 307 -16.43 -4.97 4.00
C ALA A 307 -15.58 -5.42 5.20
N ASN A 308 -15.47 -6.73 5.39
CA ASN A 308 -14.79 -7.37 6.51
C ASN A 308 -15.52 -7.26 7.84
N THR A 309 -16.67 -7.91 7.91
CA THR A 309 -17.48 -8.04 9.13
C THR A 309 -16.87 -8.96 10.18
N ASP A 310 -15.92 -9.82 9.79
CA ASP A 310 -15.25 -10.78 10.69
C ASP A 310 -14.31 -10.09 11.71
N ILE A 311 -14.01 -8.82 11.51
CA ILE A 311 -13.32 -8.02 12.52
C ILE A 311 -14.36 -7.51 13.49
N GLY A 312 -14.52 -8.20 14.62
CA GLY A 312 -15.38 -7.75 15.70
C GLY A 312 -15.13 -6.27 16.06
N ARG A 313 -16.16 -5.60 16.58
CA ARG A 313 -16.27 -4.15 16.86
C ARG A 313 -15.14 -3.55 17.74
N SER A 314 -13.89 -3.91 17.55
CA SER A 314 -12.79 -3.27 18.24
C SER A 314 -12.51 -1.90 17.59
N ASN A 315 -12.98 -0.84 18.24
CA ASN A 315 -12.71 0.56 17.90
C ASN A 315 -11.24 0.97 18.11
N HIS A 316 -10.34 0.04 18.34
CA HIS A 316 -8.94 0.33 18.55
C HIS A 316 -8.12 0.03 17.29
N MET A 317 -7.42 1.04 16.82
CA MET A 317 -6.47 0.97 15.69
C MET A 317 -5.34 -0.06 15.87
N ASN A 318 -5.31 -0.81 16.97
CA ASN A 318 -4.28 -1.79 17.32
C ASN A 318 -4.71 -3.25 17.22
N SER A 319 -5.91 -3.57 16.76
CA SER A 319 -6.29 -4.97 16.55
C SER A 319 -5.79 -5.51 15.20
N ALA A 320 -4.47 -5.50 15.00
CA ALA A 320 -3.79 -6.09 13.85
C ALA A 320 -3.89 -7.64 13.79
N ARG A 321 -4.86 -8.24 14.46
CA ARG A 321 -5.06 -9.70 14.52
C ARG A 321 -6.39 -10.18 13.96
N GLY A 322 -7.11 -9.32 13.26
CA GLY A 322 -8.32 -9.71 12.53
C GLY A 322 -7.99 -10.37 11.19
N THR A 323 -8.91 -11.18 10.70
CA THR A 323 -8.86 -11.72 9.34
C THR A 323 -8.74 -10.58 8.33
N THR A 324 -7.83 -10.71 7.39
CA THR A 324 -7.65 -9.74 6.32
C THR A 324 -8.70 -9.99 5.25
N THR A 325 -9.52 -8.99 4.92
CA THR A 325 -10.37 -9.06 3.73
C THR A 325 -9.54 -8.88 2.46
N HIS A 326 -10.03 -9.36 1.35
CA HIS A 326 -9.35 -9.21 0.07
C HIS A 326 -10.36 -9.26 -1.09
N ASP A 327 -9.94 -8.71 -2.23
CA ASP A 327 -10.69 -8.74 -3.50
C ASP A 327 -12.10 -8.13 -3.39
N ILE A 328 -12.18 -6.94 -2.79
CA ILE A 328 -13.40 -6.13 -2.76
C ILE A 328 -13.44 -5.25 -4.00
N SER A 329 -14.58 -5.23 -4.70
CA SER A 329 -14.76 -4.40 -5.88
C SER A 329 -16.07 -3.59 -5.80
N LEU A 330 -15.94 -2.27 -5.64
CA LEU A 330 -17.07 -1.34 -5.60
C LEU A 330 -16.94 -0.39 -6.79
N LYS A 331 -17.82 -0.51 -7.78
CA LYS A 331 -17.71 0.27 -9.03
C LYS A 331 -19.00 0.90 -9.46
N ARG A 332 -18.92 2.14 -9.93
CA ARG A 332 -20.03 2.90 -10.51
C ARG A 332 -21.28 2.85 -9.63
N LEU A 333 -21.07 3.17 -8.35
CA LEU A 333 -22.15 3.21 -7.36
C LEU A 333 -22.69 4.63 -7.22
N ARG A 334 -24.00 4.75 -7.07
CA ARG A 334 -24.66 5.93 -6.56
C ARG A 334 -25.15 5.63 -5.14
N VAL A 335 -24.65 6.35 -4.17
CA VAL A 335 -25.01 6.15 -2.76
C VAL A 335 -25.69 7.43 -2.26
N LYS A 336 -26.92 7.30 -1.77
CA LYS A 336 -27.66 8.42 -1.19
C LYS A 336 -28.20 8.02 0.17
N PHE A 337 -27.53 8.51 1.19
CA PHE A 337 -27.95 8.37 2.57
C PHE A 337 -28.39 9.74 3.07
N VAL A 338 -29.68 9.88 3.31
CA VAL A 338 -30.30 11.16 3.71
C VAL A 338 -30.89 11.01 5.09
N SER A 339 -30.47 11.87 6.01
CA SER A 339 -31.15 12.03 7.30
C SER A 339 -32.01 13.26 7.27
N ASP A 340 -33.31 13.08 7.15
CA ASP A 340 -34.28 14.16 7.32
C ASP A 340 -34.77 14.30 8.77
N GLN A 341 -34.24 13.55 9.71
CA GLN A 341 -34.72 13.51 11.11
C GLN A 341 -34.58 14.82 11.91
N TRP A 342 -33.92 15.82 11.36
CA TRP A 342 -33.85 17.13 12.01
C TRP A 342 -35.05 18.03 11.78
N ARG A 343 -35.97 17.67 10.88
CA ARG A 343 -37.10 18.57 10.51
C ARG A 343 -38.27 18.56 11.47
N ASP A 344 -38.50 17.45 12.19
CA ASP A 344 -39.71 17.28 12.99
C ASP A 344 -39.52 17.04 14.48
N SER A 345 -38.28 16.99 14.95
CA SER A 345 -38.02 16.87 16.40
C SER A 345 -38.25 18.21 17.10
N LYS A 346 -39.20 18.23 18.04
CA LYS A 346 -39.36 19.37 18.94
C LYS A 346 -38.10 19.55 19.75
N PRO A 347 -37.73 20.82 20.10
CA PRO A 347 -36.62 21.05 21.00
C PRO A 347 -36.86 20.32 22.33
N GLY A 348 -36.02 19.32 22.62
CA GLY A 348 -36.14 18.45 23.80
C GLY A 348 -36.40 16.98 23.51
N ASP A 349 -36.84 16.61 22.29
CA ASP A 349 -36.93 15.21 21.88
C ASP A 349 -35.55 14.68 21.51
N PHE A 350 -34.84 14.25 22.50
CA PHE A 350 -33.58 13.51 22.31
C PHE A 350 -33.94 12.09 21.89
N LEU A 351 -33.77 11.77 20.62
CA LEU A 351 -33.68 10.39 20.14
C LEU A 351 -32.20 9.97 20.08
N PRO A 352 -31.56 9.67 21.20
CA PRO A 352 -30.10 9.50 21.25
C PRO A 352 -29.62 8.19 20.64
N ARG A 353 -30.51 7.33 20.19
CA ARG A 353 -30.18 5.99 19.65
C ARG A 353 -30.17 5.89 18.14
N TYR A 354 -30.68 6.88 17.44
CA TYR A 354 -30.90 6.81 15.98
C TYR A 354 -30.24 7.96 15.21
N THR A 355 -29.44 8.77 15.89
CA THR A 355 -28.59 9.73 15.20
C THR A 355 -27.59 8.96 14.34
N MET A 356 -27.61 9.22 13.06
CA MET A 356 -26.73 8.68 12.07
C MET A 356 -25.25 8.96 12.44
N ARG A 357 -24.62 8.01 13.05
CA ARG A 357 -23.20 7.99 13.34
C ARG A 357 -22.55 6.83 12.63
N GLY A 358 -22.91 6.62 11.38
CA GLY A 358 -22.38 5.54 10.60
C GLY A 358 -21.60 6.05 9.41
N ASP A 359 -20.76 5.19 8.90
CA ASP A 359 -20.00 5.44 7.69
C ASP A 359 -20.80 4.99 6.47
N GLY A 360 -20.68 5.71 5.34
CA GLY A 360 -21.32 5.31 4.09
C GLY A 360 -20.71 4.02 3.54
N ILE A 361 -19.41 3.95 3.47
CA ILE A 361 -18.64 2.78 3.02
C ILE A 361 -17.50 2.54 4.00
N VAL A 362 -17.43 1.33 4.56
CA VAL A 362 -16.39 0.91 5.51
C VAL A 362 -15.66 -0.29 4.94
N VAL A 363 -14.40 -0.10 4.62
CA VAL A 363 -13.51 -1.19 4.18
C VAL A 363 -12.38 -1.32 5.20
N ARG A 364 -12.34 -2.43 5.92
CA ARG A 364 -11.37 -2.64 7.00
C ARG A 364 -10.34 -3.67 6.60
N ASN A 365 -9.05 -3.35 6.85
CA ASN A 365 -7.92 -4.26 6.66
C ASN A 365 -7.98 -5.04 5.33
N CYS A 366 -8.17 -4.31 4.22
CA CYS A 366 -8.37 -4.88 2.90
C CYS A 366 -7.06 -4.96 2.12
N LEU A 367 -6.79 -6.15 1.59
CA LEU A 367 -5.80 -6.36 0.53
C LEU A 367 -6.53 -6.40 -0.82
N ARG A 368 -6.09 -5.63 -1.79
CA ARG A 368 -6.69 -5.60 -3.13
C ARG A 368 -8.15 -5.17 -3.14
N GLY A 369 -8.44 -4.02 -2.53
CA GLY A 369 -9.72 -3.34 -2.69
C GLY A 369 -9.68 -2.40 -3.90
N GLU A 370 -10.78 -2.33 -4.64
CA GLU A 370 -10.97 -1.40 -5.75
C GLU A 370 -12.27 -0.64 -5.56
N ILE A 371 -12.19 0.68 -5.54
CA ILE A 371 -13.34 1.57 -5.52
C ILE A 371 -13.20 2.50 -6.72
N GLU A 372 -14.15 2.43 -7.65
CA GLU A 372 -14.12 3.15 -8.92
C GLU A 372 -15.49 3.76 -9.23
N ASP A 373 -15.51 5.00 -9.73
CA ASP A 373 -16.73 5.67 -10.20
C ASP A 373 -17.04 5.31 -11.66
#